data_339c924a0a4e997da9ed796cbfddad5b
#
_entry.id   339c924a0a4e997da9ed796cbfddad5b
#
_cell.length_a   1.000
_cell.length_b   1.000
_cell.length_c   1.000
_cell.angle_alpha   90.00
_cell.angle_beta   90.00
_cell.angle_gamma   90.00
#
_symmetry.space_group_name_H-M   'P 1'
#
loop_
_entity.id
_entity.type
_entity.pdbx_description
1 polymer ?
#
loop_
_entity_poly.entity_id
_entity_poly.type
_entity_poly.pdbx_seq_one_letter_code
_entity_poly.pdbx_strand_id
1 'polypeptide(L)'
;ADIVISMNHFKGHEQSGFGGALKNLGMGSASVGGKLELHSSSQPCINVDNCIGCRICEKYCRHDAVKVVDRKAVIDYSKCVGCGQCVAVCQKDAAVVKDYETSEMLNRKIAEYAYAVVNGKPSFHISFIMNVSPNCDCWNHNDAAIVPDLGIAASFDPVALDCACADLVKAA
;
A
#
# COMPACT_ATOMS: atom_id res chain seq x y z
N ALA A 1 15.36 -13.76 1.23
CA ALA A 1 15.32 -14.39 -0.09
C ALA A 1 16.65 -14.10 -0.80
N ASP A 2 17.17 -15.09 -1.51
CA ASP A 2 18.45 -14.99 -2.24
C ASP A 2 18.21 -14.50 -3.68
N ILE A 3 17.03 -14.77 -4.22
CA ILE A 3 16.56 -14.35 -5.55
C ILE A 3 15.15 -13.81 -5.42
N VAL A 4 14.81 -12.78 -6.19
CA VAL A 4 13.47 -12.21 -6.26
C VAL A 4 12.90 -12.42 -7.65
N ILE A 5 11.78 -13.15 -7.75
CA ILE A 5 10.99 -13.24 -8.97
C ILE A 5 9.63 -12.64 -8.67
N SER A 6 9.25 -11.58 -9.39
CA SER A 6 7.92 -10.96 -9.24
C SER A 6 7.05 -11.25 -10.45
N MET A 7 5.82 -11.67 -10.18
CA MET A 7 4.76 -11.80 -11.17
C MET A 7 3.74 -10.71 -10.89
N ASN A 8 3.49 -9.84 -11.86
CA ASN A 8 2.75 -8.61 -11.67
C ASN A 8 1.56 -8.55 -12.61
N HIS A 9 0.43 -8.08 -12.14
CA HIS A 9 -0.69 -7.64 -12.98
C HIS A 9 -0.56 -6.14 -13.20
N PHE A 10 -0.45 -5.69 -14.45
CA PHE A 10 -0.41 -4.27 -14.78
C PHE A 10 -1.83 -3.71 -14.88
N LYS A 11 -2.13 -2.63 -14.15
CA LYS A 11 -3.47 -2.01 -14.07
C LYS A 11 -3.38 -0.54 -13.66
N GLY A 12 -4.48 0.17 -13.76
CA GLY A 12 -4.63 1.51 -13.22
C GLY A 12 -4.53 1.54 -11.68
N HIS A 13 -4.37 2.73 -11.15
CA HIS A 13 -4.38 2.98 -9.71
C HIS A 13 -4.67 4.46 -9.42
N GLU A 14 -5.58 4.74 -8.50
CA GLU A 14 -6.13 6.07 -8.23
C GLU A 14 -5.08 7.07 -7.75
N GLN A 15 -4.14 6.62 -6.90
CA GLN A 15 -3.12 7.49 -6.32
C GLN A 15 -1.77 7.40 -7.03
N SER A 16 -1.35 6.21 -7.47
CA SER A 16 -0.03 6.05 -8.10
C SER A 16 -0.05 6.15 -9.62
N GLY A 17 -1.22 6.36 -10.23
CA GLY A 17 -1.43 6.36 -11.68
C GLY A 17 -1.59 4.94 -12.23
N PHE A 18 -0.67 4.05 -11.95
CA PHE A 18 -0.74 2.62 -12.28
C PHE A 18 -0.12 1.75 -11.19
N GLY A 19 -0.38 0.46 -11.26
CA GLY A 19 0.27 -0.57 -10.45
C GLY A 19 0.92 -1.61 -11.36
N GLY A 20 2.20 -1.83 -11.19
CA GLY A 20 3.01 -2.83 -11.91
C GLY A 20 4.03 -3.47 -10.99
N ALA A 21 5.24 -3.73 -11.47
CA ALA A 21 6.30 -4.39 -10.72
C ALA A 21 6.73 -3.60 -9.50
N LEU A 22 6.92 -2.28 -9.61
CA LEU A 22 7.34 -1.44 -8.50
C LEU A 22 6.32 -1.45 -7.36
N LYS A 23 5.03 -1.31 -7.67
CA LYS A 23 3.99 -1.34 -6.64
C LYS A 23 3.86 -2.72 -6.00
N ASN A 24 3.96 -3.78 -6.78
CA ASN A 24 3.92 -5.15 -6.27
C ASN A 24 5.10 -5.45 -5.33
N LEU A 25 6.31 -5.04 -5.71
CA LEU A 25 7.51 -5.17 -4.87
C LEU A 25 7.43 -4.28 -3.63
N GLY A 26 7.12 -3.02 -3.78
CA GLY A 26 7.12 -2.05 -2.69
C GLY A 26 5.98 -2.29 -1.71
N MET A 27 4.75 -2.10 -2.17
CA MET A 27 3.57 -2.21 -1.30
C MET A 27 3.14 -3.66 -1.07
N GLY A 28 3.23 -4.52 -2.10
CA GLY A 28 2.84 -5.93 -2.00
C GLY A 28 3.69 -6.70 -0.99
N SER A 29 5.00 -6.44 -0.92
CA SER A 29 5.92 -7.09 0.02
C SER A 29 5.98 -6.44 1.40
N ALA A 30 5.35 -5.28 1.59
CA ALA A 30 5.35 -4.58 2.86
C ALA A 30 4.48 -5.29 3.91
N SER A 31 4.90 -5.23 5.17
CA SER A 31 4.08 -5.63 6.31
C SER A 31 2.83 -4.74 6.43
N VAL A 32 1.87 -5.13 7.27
CA VAL A 32 0.68 -4.31 7.56
C VAL A 32 1.08 -2.90 8.01
N GLY A 33 2.05 -2.78 8.92
CA GLY A 33 2.59 -1.49 9.37
C GLY A 33 3.27 -0.72 8.25
N GLY A 34 4.04 -1.40 7.38
CA GLY A 34 4.67 -0.81 6.20
C GLY A 34 3.65 -0.31 5.18
N LYS A 35 2.56 -1.04 4.95
CA LYS A 35 1.47 -0.57 4.06
C LYS A 35 0.80 0.69 4.58
N LEU A 36 0.62 0.79 5.89
CA LEU A 36 0.06 1.99 6.51
C LEU A 36 1.03 3.17 6.43
N GLU A 37 2.30 2.92 6.67
CA GLU A 37 3.35 3.94 6.50
C GLU A 37 3.45 4.43 5.05
N LEU A 38 3.30 3.54 4.06
CA LEU A 38 3.26 3.89 2.64
C LEU A 38 2.08 4.81 2.30
N HIS A 39 0.90 4.58 2.91
CA HIS A 39 -0.29 5.39 2.67
C HIS A 39 -0.38 6.65 3.52
N SER A 40 0.47 6.80 4.52
CA SER A 40 0.41 7.91 5.45
C SER A 40 1.78 8.24 6.02
N SER A 41 2.16 9.51 6.01
CA SER A 41 3.26 10.04 6.81
C SER A 41 2.78 10.47 8.19
N SER A 42 1.47 10.50 8.42
CA SER A 42 0.89 10.90 9.68
C SER A 42 0.60 9.73 10.60
N GLN A 43 0.68 10.00 11.89
CA GLN A 43 0.29 9.06 12.93
C GLN A 43 -1.24 8.85 12.90
N PRO A 44 -1.75 7.67 13.29
CA PRO A 44 -3.18 7.45 13.42
C PRO A 44 -3.79 8.40 14.45
N CYS A 45 -5.05 8.77 14.25
CA CYS A 45 -5.82 9.56 15.20
C CYS A 45 -7.15 8.88 15.54
N ILE A 46 -7.82 9.38 16.57
CA ILE A 46 -9.11 8.85 17.02
C ILE A 46 -10.22 9.86 16.72
N ASN A 47 -11.17 9.44 15.89
CA ASN A 47 -12.46 10.11 15.80
C ASN A 47 -13.27 9.74 17.05
N VAL A 48 -13.39 10.69 17.96
CA VAL A 48 -14.02 10.47 19.27
C VAL A 48 -15.52 10.20 19.15
N ASP A 49 -16.18 10.70 18.11
CA ASP A 49 -17.63 10.49 17.92
C ASP A 49 -17.94 9.04 17.61
N ASN A 50 -17.11 8.39 16.80
CA ASN A 50 -17.23 6.99 16.43
C ASN A 50 -16.70 6.03 17.52
N CYS A 51 -15.86 6.54 18.44
CA CYS A 51 -15.22 5.69 19.44
C CYS A 51 -16.19 5.28 20.55
N ILE A 52 -16.34 3.98 20.75
CA ILE A 52 -17.18 3.40 21.81
C ILE A 52 -16.39 2.90 23.03
N GLY A 53 -15.06 3.05 23.04
CA GLY A 53 -14.20 2.61 24.13
C GLY A 53 -14.07 1.10 24.30
N CYS A 54 -14.16 0.32 23.22
CA CYS A 54 -14.14 -1.15 23.27
C CYS A 54 -12.77 -1.77 23.63
N ARG A 55 -11.71 -0.96 23.75
CA ARG A 55 -10.33 -1.36 24.12
C ARG A 55 -9.62 -2.29 23.14
N ILE A 56 -10.17 -2.58 21.97
CA ILE A 56 -9.50 -3.45 20.98
C ILE A 56 -8.18 -2.82 20.55
N CYS A 57 -8.16 -1.54 20.18
CA CYS A 57 -6.94 -0.84 19.78
C CYS A 57 -5.89 -0.76 20.90
N GLU A 58 -6.31 -0.61 22.17
CA GLU A 58 -5.44 -0.65 23.34
C GLU A 58 -4.78 -2.03 23.48
N LYS A 59 -5.56 -3.12 23.37
CA LYS A 59 -5.09 -4.50 23.48
C LYS A 59 -4.08 -4.87 22.40
N TYR A 60 -4.25 -4.37 21.18
CA TYR A 60 -3.39 -4.69 20.03
C TYR A 60 -2.21 -3.73 19.84
N CYS A 61 -2.12 -2.65 20.61
CA CYS A 61 -1.00 -1.73 20.54
C CYS A 61 0.25 -2.31 21.21
N ARG A 62 1.23 -2.73 20.42
CA ARG A 62 2.49 -3.29 20.91
C ARG A 62 3.45 -2.26 21.52
N HIS A 63 3.14 -0.98 21.39
CA HIS A 63 3.95 0.13 21.87
C HIS A 63 3.33 0.82 23.09
N ASP A 64 2.27 0.26 23.66
CA ASP A 64 1.50 0.86 24.76
C ASP A 64 1.11 2.32 24.54
N ALA A 65 0.98 2.72 23.28
CA ALA A 65 0.68 4.09 22.86
C ALA A 65 -0.82 4.41 22.88
N VAL A 66 -1.70 3.40 22.97
CA VAL A 66 -3.15 3.61 22.98
C VAL A 66 -3.72 3.22 24.34
N LYS A 67 -4.46 4.14 24.95
CA LYS A 67 -5.20 3.91 26.20
C LYS A 67 -6.65 4.33 26.04
N VAL A 68 -7.55 3.64 26.75
CA VAL A 68 -8.96 4.05 26.81
C VAL A 68 -9.22 4.74 28.15
N VAL A 69 -9.51 6.03 28.06
CA VAL A 69 -9.84 6.92 29.17
C VAL A 69 -11.26 7.44 28.94
N ASP A 70 -12.12 7.45 29.95
CA ASP A 70 -13.49 7.92 29.89
C ASP A 70 -14.28 7.39 28.67
N ARG A 71 -14.11 6.07 28.40
CA ARG A 71 -14.74 5.35 27.27
C ARG A 71 -14.33 5.84 25.88
N LYS A 72 -13.22 6.57 25.76
CA LYS A 72 -12.65 7.02 24.48
C LYS A 72 -11.18 6.57 24.39
N ALA A 73 -10.76 6.14 23.23
CA ALA A 73 -9.35 5.84 23.00
C ALA A 73 -8.56 7.15 22.87
N VAL A 74 -7.36 7.16 23.45
CA VAL A 74 -6.40 8.27 23.36
C VAL A 74 -5.07 7.70 22.92
N ILE A 75 -4.38 8.39 22.04
CA ILE A 75 -3.06 8.00 21.54
C ILE A 75 -1.97 8.87 22.19
N ASP A 76 -1.03 8.22 22.82
CA ASP A 76 0.22 8.87 23.30
C ASP A 76 1.22 8.91 22.13
N TYR A 77 1.33 10.07 21.50
CA TYR A 77 2.21 10.26 20.34
C TYR A 77 3.71 10.21 20.67
N SER A 78 4.10 10.28 21.93
CA SER A 78 5.49 10.06 22.33
C SER A 78 5.92 8.58 22.21
N LYS A 79 4.96 7.67 22.22
CA LYS A 79 5.16 6.23 22.10
C LYS A 79 4.70 5.67 20.76
N CYS A 80 3.83 6.40 20.05
CA CYS A 80 3.25 5.95 18.79
C CYS A 80 4.31 5.96 17.68
N VAL A 81 4.53 4.80 17.05
CA VAL A 81 5.44 4.64 15.92
C VAL A 81 4.75 4.67 14.56
N GLY A 82 3.46 5.02 14.51
CA GLY A 82 2.72 5.12 13.24
C GLY A 82 2.37 3.78 12.58
N CYS A 83 2.52 2.63 13.25
CA CYS A 83 2.31 1.31 12.63
C CYS A 83 0.87 1.03 12.17
N GLY A 84 -0.12 1.85 12.55
CA GLY A 84 -1.51 1.77 12.15
C GLY A 84 -2.28 0.54 12.62
N GLN A 85 -1.73 -0.29 13.51
CA GLN A 85 -2.42 -1.47 14.02
C GLN A 85 -3.78 -1.14 14.64
N CYS A 86 -3.89 0.01 15.32
CA CYS A 86 -5.16 0.48 15.88
C CYS A 86 -6.22 0.80 14.80
N VAL A 87 -5.80 1.27 13.64
CA VAL A 87 -6.69 1.51 12.48
C VAL A 87 -7.19 0.18 11.94
N ALA A 88 -6.27 -0.77 11.70
CA ALA A 88 -6.58 -2.08 11.14
C ALA A 88 -7.58 -2.91 11.98
N VAL A 89 -7.58 -2.75 13.32
CA VAL A 89 -8.45 -3.52 14.22
C VAL A 89 -9.73 -2.79 14.64
N CYS A 90 -9.91 -1.54 14.24
CA CYS A 90 -11.07 -0.74 14.65
C CYS A 90 -12.30 -1.09 13.82
N GLN A 91 -13.26 -1.76 14.43
CA GLN A 91 -14.53 -2.15 13.79
C GLN A 91 -15.57 -0.99 13.75
N LYS A 92 -15.21 0.18 14.24
CA LYS A 92 -16.10 1.35 14.32
C LYS A 92 -15.57 2.55 13.53
N ASP A 93 -14.52 2.34 12.75
CA ASP A 93 -13.86 3.41 11.98
C ASP A 93 -13.54 4.65 12.82
N ALA A 94 -13.27 4.40 14.12
CA ALA A 94 -12.90 5.45 15.06
C ALA A 94 -11.41 5.74 15.03
N ALA A 95 -10.57 4.70 14.88
CA ALA A 95 -9.14 4.91 14.63
C ALA A 95 -8.93 5.07 13.13
N VAL A 96 -8.43 6.22 12.72
CA VAL A 96 -8.26 6.60 11.32
C VAL A 96 -6.87 7.19 11.08
N VAL A 97 -6.46 7.28 9.84
CA VAL A 97 -5.26 8.02 9.44
C VAL A 97 -5.62 9.51 9.38
N LYS A 98 -4.82 10.35 10.00
CA LYS A 98 -5.10 11.78 10.09
C LYS A 98 -5.02 12.47 8.72
N ASP A 99 -3.94 12.19 8.01
CA ASP A 99 -3.70 12.77 6.68
C ASP A 99 -3.21 11.65 5.73
N TYR A 100 -3.82 11.53 4.57
CA TYR A 100 -3.35 10.65 3.51
C TYR A 100 -2.18 11.29 2.78
N GLU A 101 -1.21 10.46 2.39
CA GLU A 101 -0.09 10.91 1.59
C GLU A 101 -0.55 11.49 0.25
N THR A 102 0.22 12.47 -0.23
CA THR A 102 0.10 12.91 -1.62
C THR A 102 0.53 11.77 -2.56
N SER A 103 0.00 11.78 -3.78
CA SER A 103 0.40 10.80 -4.81
C SER A 103 1.91 10.78 -5.05
N GLU A 104 2.56 11.94 -5.00
CA GLU A 104 4.02 12.05 -5.16
C GLU A 104 4.77 11.34 -4.02
N MET A 105 4.40 11.61 -2.78
CA MET A 105 5.05 11.00 -1.62
C MET A 105 4.80 9.49 -1.56
N LEU A 106 3.58 9.04 -1.87
CA LEU A 106 3.25 7.63 -1.99
C LEU A 106 4.14 6.93 -3.03
N ASN A 107 4.30 7.53 -4.21
CA ASN A 107 5.13 6.97 -5.27
C ASN A 107 6.61 6.88 -4.88
N ARG A 108 7.15 7.89 -4.19
CA ARG A 108 8.51 7.86 -3.63
C ARG A 108 8.69 6.71 -2.64
N LYS A 109 7.79 6.58 -1.70
CA LYS A 109 7.80 5.50 -0.70
C LYS A 109 7.68 4.12 -1.34
N ILE A 110 6.81 3.95 -2.34
CA ILE A 110 6.72 2.70 -3.11
C ILE A 110 8.06 2.35 -3.74
N ALA A 111 8.74 3.31 -4.35
CA ALA A 111 10.05 3.11 -4.97
C ALA A 111 11.13 2.73 -3.94
N GLU A 112 11.17 3.39 -2.78
CA GLU A 112 12.09 3.07 -1.69
C GLU A 112 11.89 1.65 -1.15
N TYR A 113 10.64 1.25 -0.92
CA TYR A 113 10.30 -0.10 -0.47
C TYR A 113 10.63 -1.15 -1.54
N ALA A 114 10.33 -0.88 -2.82
CA ALA A 114 10.69 -1.77 -3.93
C ALA A 114 12.21 -1.95 -4.01
N TYR A 115 12.97 -0.86 -3.90
CA TYR A 115 14.42 -0.89 -3.85
C TYR A 115 14.93 -1.75 -2.69
N ALA A 116 14.38 -1.59 -1.48
CA ALA A 116 14.76 -2.39 -0.32
C ALA A 116 14.54 -3.90 -0.53
N VAL A 117 13.53 -4.29 -1.32
CA VAL A 117 13.26 -5.69 -1.65
C VAL A 117 14.30 -6.28 -2.60
N VAL A 118 14.69 -5.53 -3.63
CA VAL A 118 15.55 -6.06 -4.72
C VAL A 118 17.03 -5.71 -4.55
N ASN A 119 17.38 -4.72 -3.73
CA ASN A 119 18.74 -4.25 -3.58
C ASN A 119 19.70 -5.38 -3.16
N GLY A 120 20.77 -5.54 -3.91
CA GLY A 120 21.79 -6.57 -3.69
C GLY A 120 21.34 -8.01 -3.96
N LYS A 121 20.21 -8.21 -4.65
CA LYS A 121 19.68 -9.53 -4.99
C LYS A 121 19.46 -9.66 -6.50
N PRO A 122 19.78 -10.81 -7.11
CA PRO A 122 19.31 -11.12 -8.46
C PRO A 122 17.79 -11.05 -8.51
N SER A 123 17.23 -10.34 -9.49
CA SER A 123 15.78 -10.19 -9.62
C SER A 123 15.34 -10.32 -11.07
N PHE A 124 14.12 -10.84 -11.27
CA PHE A 124 13.47 -10.95 -12.57
C PHE A 124 11.99 -10.67 -12.41
N HIS A 125 11.42 -9.89 -13.32
CA HIS A 125 10.08 -9.36 -13.21
C HIS A 125 9.28 -9.67 -14.47
N ILE A 126 8.05 -10.16 -14.28
CA ILE A 126 7.11 -10.51 -15.35
C ILE A 126 5.83 -9.72 -15.10
N SER A 127 5.34 -8.98 -16.10
CA SER A 127 4.09 -8.22 -16.03
C SER A 127 3.10 -8.75 -17.05
N PHE A 128 1.90 -9.10 -16.57
CA PHE A 128 0.75 -9.45 -17.38
C PHE A 128 -0.04 -8.17 -17.67
N ILE A 129 -0.07 -7.76 -18.95
CA ILE A 129 -0.78 -6.58 -19.45
C ILE A 129 -2.08 -7.08 -20.09
N MET A 130 -2.92 -7.67 -19.26
CA MET A 130 -4.14 -8.36 -19.65
C MET A 130 -5.24 -7.97 -18.66
N ASN A 131 -6.47 -7.81 -19.16
CA ASN A 131 -7.59 -7.37 -18.30
C ASN A 131 -7.25 -6.12 -17.48
N VAL A 132 -6.64 -5.13 -18.12
CA VAL A 132 -6.15 -3.91 -17.48
C VAL A 132 -7.32 -3.08 -16.97
N SER A 133 -7.63 -3.18 -15.68
CA SER A 133 -8.67 -2.36 -15.04
C SER A 133 -8.19 -0.95 -14.73
N PRO A 134 -9.10 0.05 -14.63
CA PRO A 134 -8.72 1.41 -14.23
C PRO A 134 -8.30 1.51 -12.76
N ASN A 135 -8.77 0.58 -11.91
CA ASN A 135 -8.58 0.59 -10.47
C ASN A 135 -7.61 -0.50 -10.01
N CYS A 136 -7.14 -0.35 -8.78
CA CYS A 136 -6.25 -1.32 -8.16
C CYS A 136 -6.98 -2.62 -7.78
N ASP A 137 -6.33 -3.78 -7.98
CA ASP A 137 -6.83 -5.10 -7.54
C ASP A 137 -7.01 -5.22 -6.01
N CYS A 138 -6.56 -4.22 -5.24
CA CYS A 138 -6.76 -4.19 -3.80
C CYS A 138 -8.19 -3.80 -3.37
N TRP A 139 -9.01 -3.30 -4.29
CA TRP A 139 -10.43 -3.06 -4.08
C TRP A 139 -11.24 -4.36 -4.09
N ASN A 140 -12.41 -4.34 -3.47
CA ASN A 140 -13.34 -5.47 -3.42
C ASN A 140 -14.27 -5.56 -4.65
N HIS A 141 -14.03 -4.73 -5.64
CA HIS A 141 -14.74 -4.70 -6.92
C HIS A 141 -13.72 -4.47 -8.04
N ASN A 142 -14.11 -4.86 -9.24
CA ASN A 142 -13.32 -4.66 -10.44
C ASN A 142 -14.19 -3.98 -11.51
N ASP A 143 -13.55 -3.18 -12.36
CA ASP A 143 -14.19 -2.54 -13.52
C ASP A 143 -13.80 -3.24 -14.81
N ALA A 144 -14.50 -2.89 -15.91
CA ALA A 144 -14.16 -3.38 -17.22
C ALA A 144 -12.73 -2.97 -17.62
N ALA A 145 -12.07 -3.81 -18.40
CA ALA A 145 -10.76 -3.51 -18.95
C ALA A 145 -10.82 -2.25 -19.84
N ILE A 146 -9.85 -1.35 -19.67
CA ILE A 146 -9.76 -0.08 -20.41
C ILE A 146 -9.04 -0.21 -21.75
N VAL A 147 -8.29 -1.28 -21.96
CA VAL A 147 -7.62 -1.64 -23.21
C VAL A 147 -7.77 -3.14 -23.45
N PRO A 148 -7.61 -3.62 -24.71
CA PRO A 148 -7.52 -5.06 -24.98
C PRO A 148 -6.31 -5.69 -24.29
N ASP A 149 -6.30 -7.01 -24.21
CA ASP A 149 -5.13 -7.75 -23.73
C ASP A 149 -3.92 -7.49 -24.64
N LEU A 150 -2.84 -6.96 -24.09
CA LEU A 150 -1.63 -6.62 -24.83
C LEU A 150 -0.55 -7.71 -24.72
N GLY A 151 -0.66 -8.61 -23.74
CA GLY A 151 0.21 -9.74 -23.57
C GLY A 151 1.08 -9.68 -22.31
N ILE A 152 2.31 -10.21 -22.41
CA ILE A 152 3.23 -10.37 -21.28
C ILE A 152 4.54 -9.69 -21.62
N ALA A 153 5.06 -8.90 -20.68
CA ALA A 153 6.39 -8.31 -20.74
C ALA A 153 7.26 -8.80 -19.59
N ALA A 154 8.58 -8.87 -19.80
CA ALA A 154 9.51 -9.28 -18.74
C ALA A 154 10.83 -8.51 -18.82
N SER A 155 11.46 -8.29 -17.67
CA SER A 155 12.74 -7.59 -17.56
C SER A 155 13.47 -7.95 -16.27
N PHE A 156 14.78 -7.78 -16.25
CA PHE A 156 15.58 -7.76 -15.02
C PHE A 156 15.49 -6.43 -14.29
N ASP A 157 15.02 -5.38 -14.96
CA ASP A 157 14.82 -4.05 -14.39
C ASP A 157 13.32 -3.75 -14.22
N PRO A 158 12.80 -3.65 -12.97
CA PRO A 158 11.39 -3.41 -12.73
C PRO A 158 10.92 -2.00 -13.17
N VAL A 159 11.82 -1.01 -13.21
CA VAL A 159 11.51 0.35 -13.68
C VAL A 159 11.30 0.35 -15.18
N ALA A 160 12.26 -0.24 -15.93
CA ALA A 160 12.14 -0.36 -17.38
C ALA A 160 10.89 -1.16 -17.78
N LEU A 161 10.57 -2.22 -17.02
CA LEU A 161 9.37 -3.03 -17.24
C LEU A 161 8.10 -2.20 -17.08
N ASP A 162 7.97 -1.47 -15.97
CA ASP A 162 6.79 -0.65 -15.69
C ASP A 162 6.63 0.50 -16.70
N CYS A 163 7.73 1.14 -17.11
CA CYS A 163 7.71 2.15 -18.19
C CYS A 163 7.19 1.56 -19.51
N ALA A 164 7.74 0.42 -19.93
CA ALA A 164 7.32 -0.24 -21.17
C ALA A 164 5.83 -0.65 -21.13
N CYS A 165 5.35 -1.19 -20.00
CA CYS A 165 3.95 -1.53 -19.82
C CYS A 165 3.04 -0.30 -19.89
N ALA A 166 3.44 0.80 -19.26
CA ALA A 166 2.68 2.05 -19.29
C ALA A 166 2.62 2.64 -20.72
N ASP A 167 3.70 2.58 -21.47
CA ASP A 167 3.74 3.06 -22.85
C ASP A 167 2.88 2.20 -23.79
N LEU A 168 2.90 0.87 -23.61
CA LEU A 168 2.00 -0.04 -24.35
C LEU A 168 0.54 0.25 -24.08
N VAL A 169 0.14 0.46 -22.83
CA VAL A 169 -1.24 0.78 -22.46
C VAL A 169 -1.68 2.15 -23.01
N LYS A 170 -0.78 3.15 -23.00
CA LYS A 170 -1.07 4.47 -23.57
C LYS A 170 -1.22 4.46 -25.10
N ALA A 171 -0.57 3.52 -25.78
CA ALA A 171 -0.61 3.39 -27.22
C ALA A 171 -1.81 2.59 -27.74
N ALA A 172 -2.48 1.85 -26.86
CA ALA A 172 -3.63 0.99 -27.19
C ALA A 172 -4.95 1.74 -27.11
#